data_2ba18a420fe652cdb60238b5233ef469
#
_entry.id   2ba18a420fe652cdb60238b5233ef469
#
_cell.length_a   1.000
_cell.length_b   1.000
_cell.length_c   1.000
_cell.angle_alpha   90.00
_cell.angle_beta   90.00
_cell.angle_gamma   90.00
#
_symmetry.space_group_name_H-M   'P 1'
#
loop_
_entity.id
_entity.type
_entity.pdbx_description
1 polymer ?
#
loop_
_entity_poly.entity_id
_entity_poly.type
_entity_poly.pdbx_seq_one_letter_code
_entity_poly.pdbx_strand_id
1 'polypeptide(L)'
;MNRAADRIGPSADAESLKLTCYFGERHRTPDGFVADRLLDVFGRGELATSIMMRGVEGFGLKHGLRTDTSLTLSEDLPAVAVAVDRRARVEAVLDDVAALPAIGLITVERARLLTDGAAPAGPSTDPAEAVRLTVYLGRHERVGRVPAFVAVCDLLHRRGLDGATVLLGVDGTVRGERARARFFGRNAAVPVMILAVGRGDRIAAVLPELDRLLTRPLLTLERLRVAKRDGRTIDPVPVLPVADEQGRALFQKIMVLTSEDATYQGRPIHRQLTRWLRRSGAAGSTTLRGVWGFHGDTAPHGDRPFQVGRRVPTLTVAIDTPDRIAAVFPVIDELTSERGLVTSELVPAARARTLDGTVGDLGLADHRW
;
A
#
# COMPACT_ATOMS: atom_id res chain seq x y z
N MET A 1 -12.81 -45.72 9.54
CA MET A 1 -12.15 -44.94 10.58
C MET A 1 -11.62 -43.66 9.92
N ASN A 2 -12.39 -42.62 10.05
CA ASN A 2 -12.27 -41.36 9.32
C ASN A 2 -11.42 -40.38 10.17
N ARG A 3 -10.23 -40.05 9.71
CA ARG A 3 -9.46 -38.92 10.31
C ARG A 3 -9.76 -37.68 9.50
N ALA A 4 -10.73 -36.91 9.99
CA ALA A 4 -10.87 -35.51 9.62
C ALA A 4 -9.60 -34.79 10.06
N ALA A 5 -8.81 -34.32 9.10
CA ALA A 5 -7.69 -33.43 9.35
C ALA A 5 -8.25 -32.09 9.84
N ASP A 6 -8.05 -31.81 11.11
CA ASP A 6 -8.29 -30.52 11.74
C ASP A 6 -7.54 -29.44 10.94
N ARG A 7 -8.29 -28.64 10.19
CA ARG A 7 -7.83 -27.36 9.67
C ARG A 7 -7.96 -26.33 10.79
N ILE A 8 -7.01 -26.34 11.71
CA ILE A 8 -6.86 -25.25 12.67
C ILE A 8 -6.36 -24.04 11.84
N GLY A 9 -7.29 -23.17 11.46
CA GLY A 9 -6.95 -21.83 11.02
C GLY A 9 -6.27 -21.09 12.19
N PRO A 10 -5.36 -20.12 11.92
CA PRO A 10 -4.76 -19.34 12.99
C PRO A 10 -5.87 -18.73 13.86
N SER A 11 -5.70 -18.79 15.19
CA SER A 11 -6.66 -18.21 16.13
C SER A 11 -6.84 -16.72 15.78
N ALA A 12 -8.05 -16.18 15.99
CA ALA A 12 -8.34 -14.77 15.71
C ALA A 12 -7.35 -13.81 16.41
N ASP A 13 -6.76 -14.21 17.52
CA ASP A 13 -5.74 -13.47 18.26
C ASP A 13 -4.38 -13.39 17.55
N ALA A 14 -4.12 -14.26 16.57
CA ALA A 14 -2.88 -14.25 15.78
C ALA A 14 -3.04 -13.42 14.47
N GLU A 15 -4.25 -12.98 14.13
CA GLU A 15 -4.52 -12.18 12.94
C GLU A 15 -4.13 -10.71 13.20
N SER A 16 -3.39 -10.13 12.26
CA SER A 16 -3.09 -8.71 12.25
C SER A 16 -3.83 -8.02 11.13
N LEU A 17 -4.12 -6.75 11.31
CA LEU A 17 -4.82 -5.93 10.35
C LEU A 17 -3.98 -4.74 9.93
N LYS A 18 -4.16 -4.34 8.68
CA LYS A 18 -3.69 -3.09 8.12
C LYS A 18 -4.87 -2.18 7.87
N LEU A 19 -4.87 -1.05 8.54
CA LEU A 19 -5.82 0.04 8.37
C LEU A 19 -5.21 1.09 7.46
N THR A 20 -5.91 1.47 6.38
CA THR A 20 -5.45 2.52 5.46
C THR A 20 -6.54 3.57 5.30
N CYS A 21 -6.17 4.84 5.42
CA CYS A 21 -7.05 5.99 5.27
C CYS A 21 -6.57 6.87 4.12
N TYR A 22 -7.47 7.20 3.20
CA TYR A 22 -7.22 8.07 2.05
C TYR A 22 -8.02 9.37 2.20
N PHE A 23 -7.34 10.52 2.15
CA PHE A 23 -7.95 11.83 2.36
C PHE A 23 -7.16 12.94 1.65
N GLY A 24 -7.65 14.18 1.69
CA GLY A 24 -6.89 15.33 1.21
C GLY A 24 -5.99 15.89 2.30
N GLU A 25 -4.74 16.24 1.96
CA GLU A 25 -3.74 16.72 2.91
C GLU A 25 -4.23 17.94 3.73
N ARG A 26 -5.06 18.79 3.11
CA ARG A 26 -5.58 20.01 3.73
C ARG A 26 -6.93 19.84 4.39
N HIS A 27 -7.48 18.63 4.42
CA HIS A 27 -8.75 18.40 5.08
C HIS A 27 -8.65 18.72 6.58
N ARG A 28 -9.66 19.43 7.07
CA ARG A 28 -9.72 19.92 8.44
C ARG A 28 -10.91 19.34 9.20
N THR A 29 -10.72 19.20 10.50
CA THR A 29 -11.75 19.10 11.52
C THR A 29 -11.90 20.45 12.22
N PRO A 30 -12.90 20.66 13.07
CA PRO A 30 -12.96 21.84 13.94
C PRO A 30 -11.67 22.06 14.75
N ASP A 31 -11.01 20.98 15.15
CA ASP A 31 -9.87 20.97 16.05
C ASP A 31 -8.50 20.88 15.36
N GLY A 32 -8.42 20.99 14.04
CA GLY A 32 -7.16 20.94 13.32
C GLY A 32 -7.20 20.13 12.03
N PHE A 33 -6.04 19.68 11.55
CA PHE A 33 -5.98 18.85 10.35
C PHE A 33 -6.40 17.41 10.64
N VAL A 34 -7.12 16.80 9.68
CA VAL A 34 -7.47 15.36 9.71
C VAL A 34 -6.23 14.50 9.91
N ALA A 35 -5.12 14.85 9.24
CA ALA A 35 -3.85 14.20 9.37
C ALA A 35 -3.36 14.10 10.83
N ASP A 36 -3.37 15.21 11.56
CA ASP A 36 -2.93 15.23 12.95
C ASP A 36 -3.86 14.41 13.84
N ARG A 37 -5.20 14.57 13.66
CA ARG A 37 -6.19 13.83 14.44
C ARG A 37 -6.10 12.33 14.24
N LEU A 38 -5.86 11.90 13.00
CA LEU A 38 -5.71 10.49 12.68
C LEU A 38 -4.48 9.88 13.37
N LEU A 39 -3.35 10.59 13.34
CA LEU A 39 -2.14 10.15 14.04
C LEU A 39 -2.28 10.18 15.57
N ASP A 40 -3.06 11.13 16.10
CA ASP A 40 -3.40 11.16 17.53
C ASP A 40 -4.25 9.93 17.92
N VAL A 41 -5.20 9.51 17.07
CA VAL A 41 -5.97 8.27 17.27
C VAL A 41 -5.03 7.05 17.26
N PHE A 42 -4.16 6.95 16.28
CA PHE A 42 -3.20 5.83 16.20
C PHE A 42 -2.23 5.81 17.39
N GLY A 43 -1.78 6.99 17.83
CA GLY A 43 -0.90 7.11 18.99
C GLY A 43 -1.58 6.71 20.31
N ARG A 44 -2.82 7.16 20.54
CA ARG A 44 -3.61 6.74 21.72
C ARG A 44 -3.92 5.25 21.72
N GLY A 45 -4.16 4.67 20.55
CA GLY A 45 -4.33 3.21 20.37
C GLY A 45 -3.04 2.42 20.48
N GLU A 46 -1.89 3.09 20.65
CA GLU A 46 -0.55 2.47 20.74
C GLU A 46 -0.29 1.46 19.63
N LEU A 47 -0.70 1.79 18.39
CA LEU A 47 -0.51 0.88 17.26
C LEU A 47 0.97 0.64 16.98
N ALA A 48 1.33 -0.60 16.64
CA ALA A 48 2.72 -1.05 16.46
C ALA A 48 3.50 -0.19 15.47
N THR A 49 2.83 0.25 14.41
CA THR A 49 3.40 1.23 13.46
C THR A 49 2.31 2.02 12.76
N SER A 50 2.62 3.25 12.43
CA SER A 50 1.84 4.04 11.47
C SER A 50 2.76 4.88 10.60
N ILE A 51 2.33 5.12 9.38
CA ILE A 51 3.02 5.98 8.42
C ILE A 51 2.02 6.82 7.65
N MET A 52 2.29 8.11 7.55
CA MET A 52 1.56 9.02 6.69
C MET A 52 2.42 9.42 5.50
N MET A 53 1.86 9.27 4.31
CA MET A 53 2.52 9.56 3.05
C MET A 53 1.73 10.61 2.27
N ARG A 54 2.44 11.39 1.48
CA ARG A 54 1.87 12.37 0.56
C ARG A 54 1.86 11.80 -0.85
N GLY A 55 0.70 11.83 -1.50
CA GLY A 55 0.58 11.49 -2.91
C GLY A 55 1.06 12.63 -3.81
N VAL A 56 1.38 12.29 -5.04
CA VAL A 56 1.78 13.26 -6.07
C VAL A 56 0.66 13.56 -7.05
N GLU A 57 -0.27 12.63 -7.17
CA GLU A 57 -1.46 12.78 -8.01
C GLU A 57 -2.59 11.90 -7.50
N GLY A 58 -3.84 12.29 -7.75
CA GLY A 58 -4.99 11.48 -7.41
C GLY A 58 -6.30 12.22 -7.57
N PHE A 59 -7.38 11.49 -7.37
CA PHE A 59 -8.74 12.02 -7.30
C PHE A 59 -9.55 11.17 -6.32
N GLY A 60 -10.62 11.70 -5.82
CA GLY A 60 -11.57 11.03 -4.94
C GLY A 60 -12.96 11.61 -5.12
N LEU A 61 -13.76 11.64 -4.09
CA LEU A 61 -15.18 11.97 -4.00
C LEU A 61 -15.68 13.08 -4.92
N LYS A 62 -14.93 14.15 -5.08
CA LYS A 62 -15.31 15.29 -5.93
C LYS A 62 -14.82 15.15 -7.37
N HIS A 63 -14.25 14.01 -7.74
CA HIS A 63 -13.62 13.75 -9.04
C HIS A 63 -12.67 14.86 -9.55
N GLY A 64 -12.30 15.80 -8.68
CA GLY A 64 -11.29 16.81 -8.97
C GLY A 64 -9.91 16.16 -9.04
N LEU A 65 -9.23 16.29 -10.18
CA LEU A 65 -7.84 15.85 -10.31
C LEU A 65 -6.95 16.75 -9.46
N ARG A 66 -6.12 16.15 -8.62
CA ARG A 66 -5.12 16.80 -7.77
C ARG A 66 -3.75 16.35 -8.24
N THR A 67 -2.83 17.28 -8.46
CA THR A 67 -1.50 16.98 -9.00
C THR A 67 -0.45 17.94 -8.44
N ASP A 68 0.78 17.44 -8.26
CA ASP A 68 1.92 18.24 -7.78
C ASP A 68 2.53 19.16 -8.86
N THR A 69 2.04 19.08 -10.10
CA THR A 69 2.54 19.89 -11.22
C THR A 69 1.83 21.24 -11.40
N SER A 70 0.75 21.47 -10.70
CA SER A 70 0.10 22.78 -10.70
C SER A 70 0.94 23.78 -9.91
N LEU A 71 1.17 24.95 -10.51
CA LEU A 71 1.89 26.06 -9.86
C LEU A 71 1.05 26.79 -8.80
N THR A 72 -0.20 26.36 -8.60
CA THR A 72 -1.06 26.94 -7.57
C THR A 72 -0.74 26.34 -6.21
N LEU A 73 -0.25 27.18 -5.28
CA LEU A 73 -0.02 26.84 -3.86
C LEU A 73 -1.26 26.34 -3.10
N SER A 74 -2.40 26.21 -3.79
CA SER A 74 -3.70 25.88 -3.21
C SER A 74 -4.17 24.44 -3.45
N GLU A 75 -3.36 23.57 -4.08
CA GLU A 75 -3.78 22.20 -4.33
C GLU A 75 -3.72 21.34 -3.08
N ASP A 76 -4.82 20.60 -2.86
CA ASP A 76 -5.00 19.66 -1.77
C ASP A 76 -4.58 18.27 -2.25
N LEU A 77 -3.29 17.95 -2.16
CA LEU A 77 -2.77 16.66 -2.60
C LEU A 77 -3.36 15.50 -1.80
N PRO A 78 -3.47 14.31 -2.40
CA PRO A 78 -3.91 13.14 -1.67
C PRO A 78 -2.90 12.79 -0.57
N ALA A 79 -3.42 12.37 0.57
CA ALA A 79 -2.65 11.83 1.68
C ALA A 79 -3.14 10.40 1.99
N VAL A 80 -2.21 9.56 2.38
CA VAL A 80 -2.47 8.17 2.76
C VAL A 80 -1.84 7.92 4.11
N ALA A 81 -2.65 7.51 5.08
CA ALA A 81 -2.17 7.04 6.37
C ALA A 81 -2.39 5.54 6.48
N VAL A 82 -1.34 4.81 6.83
CA VAL A 82 -1.35 3.36 7.06
C VAL A 82 -1.00 3.11 8.51
N ALA A 83 -1.74 2.21 9.16
CA ALA A 83 -1.41 1.70 10.48
C ALA A 83 -1.54 0.18 10.50
N VAL A 84 -0.70 -0.50 11.27
CA VAL A 84 -0.68 -1.96 11.39
C VAL A 84 -0.52 -2.35 12.84
N ASP A 85 -1.35 -3.32 13.25
CA ASP A 85 -1.21 -4.01 14.53
C ASP A 85 -2.03 -5.31 14.54
N ARG A 86 -2.05 -5.99 15.68
CA ARG A 86 -2.96 -7.09 15.97
C ARG A 86 -4.41 -6.64 15.80
N ARG A 87 -5.26 -7.56 15.37
CA ARG A 87 -6.67 -7.32 15.06
C ARG A 87 -7.38 -6.51 16.14
N ALA A 88 -7.30 -6.96 17.41
CA ALA A 88 -8.00 -6.32 18.51
C ALA A 88 -7.60 -4.84 18.70
N ARG A 89 -6.34 -4.47 18.50
CA ARG A 89 -5.86 -3.09 18.59
C ARG A 89 -6.34 -2.22 17.45
N VAL A 90 -6.34 -2.76 16.22
CA VAL A 90 -6.86 -2.03 15.05
C VAL A 90 -8.37 -1.84 15.20
N GLU A 91 -9.12 -2.88 15.57
CA GLU A 91 -10.58 -2.79 15.76
C GLU A 91 -10.95 -1.77 16.85
N ALA A 92 -10.15 -1.66 17.91
CA ALA A 92 -10.40 -0.70 19.01
C ALA A 92 -10.34 0.77 18.58
N VAL A 93 -9.68 1.11 17.47
CA VAL A 93 -9.57 2.49 16.96
C VAL A 93 -10.49 2.77 15.79
N LEU A 94 -11.19 1.77 15.24
CA LEU A 94 -11.98 1.93 14.01
C LEU A 94 -13.10 2.96 14.15
N ASP A 95 -13.82 2.97 15.27
CA ASP A 95 -14.91 3.92 15.48
C ASP A 95 -14.40 5.36 15.56
N ASP A 96 -13.29 5.58 16.26
CA ASP A 96 -12.66 6.89 16.35
C ASP A 96 -12.18 7.38 14.97
N VAL A 97 -11.60 6.48 14.16
CA VAL A 97 -11.17 6.79 12.78
C VAL A 97 -12.39 7.07 11.89
N ALA A 98 -13.43 6.26 12.01
CA ALA A 98 -14.65 6.40 11.21
C ALA A 98 -15.44 7.69 11.55
N ALA A 99 -15.29 8.19 12.77
CA ALA A 99 -15.90 9.45 13.23
C ALA A 99 -15.19 10.69 12.65
N LEU A 100 -13.93 10.58 12.20
CA LEU A 100 -13.21 11.71 11.62
C LEU A 100 -13.88 12.14 10.32
N PRO A 101 -14.23 13.44 10.19
CA PRO A 101 -14.79 13.97 8.95
C PRO A 101 -13.76 13.98 7.83
N ALA A 102 -14.25 14.00 6.60
CA ALA A 102 -13.43 14.21 5.41
C ALA A 102 -12.39 13.13 5.06
N ILE A 103 -12.41 11.95 5.70
CA ILE A 103 -11.73 10.77 5.17
C ILE A 103 -12.58 10.24 4.02
N GLY A 104 -11.97 10.14 2.82
CA GLY A 104 -12.68 9.71 1.61
C GLY A 104 -12.89 8.21 1.56
N LEU A 105 -11.85 7.45 1.96
CA LEU A 105 -11.89 5.99 1.97
C LEU A 105 -11.10 5.48 3.17
N ILE A 106 -11.67 4.53 3.88
CA ILE A 106 -11.02 3.74 4.94
C ILE A 106 -11.05 2.29 4.48
N THR A 107 -9.92 1.58 4.52
CA THR A 107 -9.85 0.14 4.25
C THR A 107 -9.24 -0.59 5.43
N VAL A 108 -9.74 -1.80 5.69
CA VAL A 108 -9.15 -2.73 6.65
C VAL A 108 -8.82 -4.02 5.91
N GLU A 109 -7.57 -4.40 5.93
CA GLU A 109 -7.03 -5.52 5.18
C GLU A 109 -6.36 -6.50 6.14
N ARG A 110 -6.48 -7.81 5.83
CA ARG A 110 -5.74 -8.82 6.59
C ARG A 110 -4.26 -8.74 6.26
N ALA A 111 -3.44 -8.61 7.28
CA ALA A 111 -1.99 -8.66 7.17
C ALA A 111 -1.46 -9.65 8.21
N ARG A 112 -0.31 -10.24 7.94
CA ARG A 112 0.40 -11.05 8.91
C ARG A 112 1.60 -10.26 9.41
N LEU A 113 1.53 -9.81 10.64
CA LEU A 113 2.65 -9.18 11.32
C LEU A 113 3.65 -10.28 11.71
N LEU A 114 4.88 -10.17 11.25
CA LEU A 114 5.93 -11.10 11.62
C LEU A 114 6.56 -10.64 12.95
N THR A 115 6.23 -11.37 13.98
CA THR A 115 6.96 -11.36 15.25
C THR A 115 7.88 -12.60 15.26
N ASP A 116 8.93 -12.59 16.05
CA ASP A 116 9.96 -13.60 16.10
C ASP A 116 9.48 -15.04 15.82
N GLY A 117 10.01 -15.65 14.76
CA GLY A 117 9.79 -17.07 14.44
C GLY A 117 8.57 -17.42 13.57
N ALA A 118 7.81 -16.46 13.05
CA ALA A 118 6.68 -16.78 12.19
C ALA A 118 7.11 -17.17 10.77
N ALA A 119 6.88 -18.44 10.38
CA ALA A 119 7.13 -18.91 9.03
C ALA A 119 6.12 -18.33 8.03
N PRO A 120 6.55 -17.93 6.81
CA PRO A 120 5.64 -17.51 5.75
C PRO A 120 4.75 -18.66 5.25
N ALA A 121 3.73 -18.34 4.46
CA ALA A 121 2.94 -19.34 3.76
C ALA A 121 3.83 -20.22 2.88
N GLY A 122 3.50 -21.51 2.80
CA GLY A 122 4.24 -22.49 1.99
C GLY A 122 4.32 -22.09 0.50
N PRO A 123 5.16 -22.78 -0.28
CA PRO A 123 5.29 -22.51 -1.71
C PRO A 123 3.96 -22.76 -2.44
N SER A 124 3.56 -21.82 -3.29
CA SER A 124 2.44 -21.96 -4.20
C SER A 124 2.93 -22.37 -5.59
N THR A 125 2.17 -23.24 -6.27
CA THR A 125 2.41 -23.61 -7.66
C THR A 125 1.72 -22.67 -8.65
N ASP A 126 0.81 -21.81 -8.18
CA ASP A 126 0.12 -20.81 -9.01
C ASP A 126 1.07 -19.63 -9.32
N PRO A 127 1.39 -19.38 -10.61
CA PRO A 127 2.30 -18.31 -11.00
C PRO A 127 1.77 -16.89 -10.70
N ALA A 128 0.46 -16.75 -10.54
CA ALA A 128 -0.17 -15.49 -10.21
C ALA A 128 -0.19 -15.21 -8.70
N GLU A 129 -0.12 -16.26 -7.87
CA GLU A 129 -0.08 -16.08 -6.42
C GLU A 129 1.25 -15.50 -5.98
N ALA A 130 1.20 -14.38 -5.30
CA ALA A 130 2.35 -13.68 -4.78
C ALA A 130 2.08 -13.14 -3.37
N VAL A 131 3.13 -12.65 -2.77
CA VAL A 131 3.11 -12.06 -1.43
C VAL A 131 3.70 -10.66 -1.51
N ARG A 132 3.04 -9.72 -0.86
CA ARG A 132 3.64 -8.43 -0.54
C ARG A 132 4.32 -8.53 0.82
N LEU A 133 5.60 -8.31 0.82
CA LEU A 133 6.39 -8.03 2.01
C LEU A 133 6.44 -6.52 2.20
N THR A 134 6.02 -6.05 3.37
CA THR A 134 6.22 -4.65 3.76
C THR A 134 7.19 -4.56 4.91
N VAL A 135 8.23 -3.73 4.76
CA VAL A 135 9.26 -3.47 5.78
C VAL A 135 9.10 -2.04 6.26
N TYR A 136 8.93 -1.86 7.57
CA TYR A 136 8.81 -0.56 8.22
C TYR A 136 10.10 -0.21 8.95
N LEU A 137 10.68 0.95 8.65
CA LEU A 137 11.97 1.41 9.16
C LEU A 137 11.91 2.91 9.51
N GLY A 138 12.84 3.36 10.35
CA GLY A 138 13.17 4.78 10.43
C GLY A 138 14.15 5.17 9.31
N ARG A 139 13.97 6.35 8.71
CA ARG A 139 14.87 6.83 7.64
C ARG A 139 16.34 6.90 8.08
N HIS A 140 16.58 7.13 9.36
CA HIS A 140 17.93 7.22 9.91
C HIS A 140 18.63 5.85 10.08
N GLU A 141 17.87 4.75 10.02
CA GLU A 141 18.42 3.41 10.18
C GLU A 141 19.45 3.11 9.10
N ARG A 142 20.52 2.44 9.52
CA ARG A 142 21.66 2.11 8.66
C ARG A 142 22.11 0.67 8.85
N VAL A 143 22.65 0.11 7.77
CA VAL A 143 23.38 -1.14 7.75
C VAL A 143 24.84 -0.79 7.42
N GLY A 144 25.70 -0.79 8.41
CA GLY A 144 27.04 -0.22 8.28
C GLY A 144 26.99 1.28 7.92
N ARG A 145 27.50 1.63 6.74
CA ARG A 145 27.50 3.02 6.25
C ARG A 145 26.36 3.34 5.27
N VAL A 146 25.58 2.33 4.87
CA VAL A 146 24.52 2.44 3.87
C VAL A 146 23.17 2.67 4.57
N PRO A 147 22.25 3.52 4.02
CA PRO A 147 20.88 3.58 4.53
C PRO A 147 20.22 2.19 4.50
N ALA A 148 19.51 1.83 5.57
CA ALA A 148 18.92 0.49 5.69
C ALA A 148 17.98 0.15 4.53
N PHE A 149 17.18 1.12 4.06
CA PHE A 149 16.28 0.90 2.93
C PHE A 149 17.01 0.57 1.62
N VAL A 150 18.21 1.12 1.40
CA VAL A 150 19.05 0.77 0.23
C VAL A 150 19.55 -0.67 0.36
N ALA A 151 20.12 -1.02 1.53
CA ALA A 151 20.62 -2.37 1.77
C ALA A 151 19.51 -3.43 1.66
N VAL A 152 18.29 -3.12 2.13
CA VAL A 152 17.11 -3.98 1.96
C VAL A 152 16.78 -4.15 0.46
N CYS A 153 16.66 -3.07 -0.30
CA CYS A 153 16.35 -3.15 -1.74
C CYS A 153 17.41 -3.97 -2.51
N ASP A 154 18.69 -3.79 -2.19
CA ASP A 154 19.77 -4.56 -2.81
C ASP A 154 19.68 -6.06 -2.47
N LEU A 155 19.30 -6.40 -1.23
CA LEU A 155 19.05 -7.78 -0.83
C LEU A 155 17.86 -8.37 -1.61
N LEU A 156 16.72 -7.68 -1.65
CA LEU A 156 15.50 -8.11 -2.32
C LEU A 156 15.74 -8.33 -3.83
N HIS A 157 16.46 -7.42 -4.47
CA HIS A 157 16.83 -7.52 -5.88
C HIS A 157 17.73 -8.73 -6.14
N ARG A 158 18.80 -8.92 -5.35
CA ARG A 158 19.69 -10.10 -5.48
C ARG A 158 18.95 -11.42 -5.29
N ARG A 159 17.87 -11.45 -4.51
CA ARG A 159 17.00 -12.61 -4.28
C ARG A 159 15.91 -12.76 -5.35
N GLY A 160 15.90 -11.90 -6.36
CA GLY A 160 15.03 -11.98 -7.53
C GLY A 160 13.57 -11.72 -7.21
N LEU A 161 13.26 -10.79 -6.30
CA LEU A 161 11.89 -10.32 -6.12
C LEU A 161 11.46 -9.52 -7.35
N ASP A 162 10.16 -9.47 -7.60
CA ASP A 162 9.57 -8.84 -8.79
C ASP A 162 9.71 -7.31 -8.80
N GLY A 163 9.80 -6.71 -7.62
CA GLY A 163 10.01 -5.29 -7.47
C GLY A 163 9.94 -4.84 -6.02
N ALA A 164 10.51 -3.69 -5.74
CA ALA A 164 10.39 -3.01 -4.45
C ALA A 164 10.31 -1.49 -4.64
N THR A 165 9.47 -0.86 -3.83
CA THR A 165 9.28 0.60 -3.79
C THR A 165 9.45 1.10 -2.38
N VAL A 166 10.35 2.05 -2.19
CA VAL A 166 10.58 2.73 -0.91
C VAL A 166 9.77 4.02 -0.88
N LEU A 167 8.81 4.08 0.01
CA LEU A 167 7.97 5.24 0.27
C LEU A 167 8.42 5.96 1.52
N LEU A 168 8.53 7.29 1.44
CA LEU A 168 8.92 8.12 2.55
C LEU A 168 7.69 8.69 3.23
N GLY A 169 7.59 8.50 4.54
CA GLY A 169 6.57 9.14 5.36
C GLY A 169 6.87 10.62 5.59
N VAL A 170 5.81 11.39 5.78
CA VAL A 170 5.90 12.79 6.26
C VAL A 170 5.66 12.87 7.76
N ASP A 171 4.98 11.88 8.33
CA ASP A 171 4.73 11.69 9.76
C ASP A 171 4.42 10.22 10.04
N GLY A 172 4.39 9.80 11.29
CA GLY A 172 4.00 8.47 11.71
C GLY A 172 4.72 8.00 12.96
N THR A 173 4.52 6.73 13.29
CA THR A 173 5.17 6.06 14.41
C THR A 173 5.88 4.81 13.95
N VAL A 174 7.05 4.54 14.52
CA VAL A 174 7.73 3.27 14.40
C VAL A 174 8.04 2.81 15.83
N ARG A 175 7.52 1.66 16.21
CA ARG A 175 7.68 1.12 17.57
C ARG A 175 7.20 2.06 18.68
N GLY A 176 6.09 2.78 18.44
CA GLY A 176 5.49 3.73 19.38
C GLY A 176 6.15 5.11 19.42
N GLU A 177 7.29 5.32 18.80
CA GLU A 177 7.95 6.62 18.71
C GLU A 177 7.41 7.42 17.52
N ARG A 178 6.83 8.60 17.78
CA ARG A 178 6.35 9.50 16.74
C ARG A 178 7.50 10.28 16.13
N ALA A 179 7.58 10.29 14.80
CA ALA A 179 8.58 11.01 14.03
C ALA A 179 7.93 11.80 12.89
N ARG A 180 7.91 13.12 13.04
CA ARG A 180 7.33 14.08 12.09
C ARG A 180 8.39 14.78 11.27
N ALA A 181 8.18 14.91 9.95
CA ALA A 181 8.99 15.77 9.10
C ALA A 181 8.83 17.26 9.51
N ARG A 182 9.95 17.94 9.77
CA ARG A 182 9.97 19.39 10.07
C ARG A 182 10.49 20.16 8.86
N PHE A 183 9.89 21.31 8.57
CA PHE A 183 10.22 22.12 7.39
C PHE A 183 11.70 22.59 7.35
N PHE A 184 12.33 22.78 8.51
CA PHE A 184 13.72 23.25 8.66
C PHE A 184 14.60 22.28 9.48
N GLY A 185 14.24 21.00 9.59
CA GLY A 185 15.01 20.02 10.36
C GLY A 185 15.63 18.94 9.48
N ARG A 186 16.67 18.27 9.97
CA ARG A 186 17.07 16.97 9.42
C ARG A 186 15.93 15.99 9.69
N ASN A 187 15.13 15.69 8.67
CA ASN A 187 14.03 14.71 8.73
C ASN A 187 14.56 13.28 8.88
N ALA A 188 15.47 13.09 9.82
CA ALA A 188 16.20 11.83 9.98
C ALA A 188 15.31 10.72 10.53
N ALA A 189 14.32 11.08 11.35
CA ALA A 189 13.50 10.11 12.10
C ALA A 189 12.16 9.77 11.42
N VAL A 190 11.85 10.34 10.23
CA VAL A 190 10.59 10.00 9.56
C VAL A 190 10.52 8.52 9.19
N PRO A 191 9.33 7.90 9.26
CA PRO A 191 9.18 6.51 8.89
C PRO A 191 9.38 6.30 7.39
N VAL A 192 9.86 5.11 7.05
CA VAL A 192 10.02 4.60 5.69
C VAL A 192 9.27 3.28 5.58
N MET A 193 8.56 3.11 4.48
CA MET A 193 7.88 1.87 4.14
C MET A 193 8.45 1.32 2.84
N ILE A 194 8.92 0.07 2.85
CA ILE A 194 9.38 -0.64 1.67
C ILE A 194 8.30 -1.65 1.31
N LEU A 195 7.69 -1.50 0.15
CA LEU A 195 6.75 -2.45 -0.42
C LEU A 195 7.49 -3.31 -1.43
N ALA A 196 7.54 -4.62 -1.20
CA ALA A 196 8.16 -5.55 -2.12
C ALA A 196 7.16 -6.64 -2.51
N VAL A 197 7.19 -7.05 -3.78
CA VAL A 197 6.33 -8.09 -4.33
C VAL A 197 7.21 -9.23 -4.81
N GLY A 198 6.79 -10.45 -4.53
CA GLY A 198 7.48 -11.64 -5.01
C GLY A 198 6.71 -12.92 -4.68
N ARG A 199 7.18 -14.04 -5.23
CA ARG A 199 6.64 -15.35 -4.91
C ARG A 199 6.88 -15.68 -3.43
N GLY A 200 5.96 -16.45 -2.83
CA GLY A 200 6.01 -16.81 -1.42
C GLY A 200 7.31 -17.52 -1.01
N ASP A 201 7.85 -18.40 -1.86
CA ASP A 201 9.11 -19.12 -1.63
C ASP A 201 10.32 -18.16 -1.57
N ARG A 202 10.38 -17.16 -2.46
CA ARG A 202 11.44 -16.14 -2.47
C ARG A 202 11.34 -15.20 -1.26
N ILE A 203 10.13 -14.81 -0.90
CA ILE A 203 9.88 -14.03 0.33
C ILE A 203 10.34 -14.83 1.54
N ALA A 204 9.97 -16.13 1.62
CA ALA A 204 10.40 -17.01 2.72
C ALA A 204 11.92 -17.07 2.87
N ALA A 205 12.61 -17.20 1.75
CA ALA A 205 14.08 -17.29 1.74
C ALA A 205 14.76 -15.98 2.19
N VAL A 206 14.10 -14.84 1.99
CA VAL A 206 14.66 -13.51 2.33
C VAL A 206 14.49 -13.15 3.81
N LEU A 207 13.46 -13.64 4.49
CA LEU A 207 13.15 -13.26 5.87
C LEU A 207 14.30 -13.46 6.84
N PRO A 208 15.00 -14.63 6.88
CA PRO A 208 16.14 -14.81 7.79
C PRO A 208 17.31 -13.86 7.51
N GLU A 209 17.42 -13.38 6.27
CA GLU A 209 18.47 -12.43 5.90
C GLU A 209 18.09 -11.01 6.35
N LEU A 210 16.81 -10.64 6.26
CA LEU A 210 16.31 -9.38 6.80
C LEU A 210 16.48 -9.31 8.33
N ASP A 211 16.22 -10.41 9.06
CA ASP A 211 16.43 -10.47 10.50
C ASP A 211 17.90 -10.26 10.89
N ARG A 212 18.84 -10.80 10.08
CA ARG A 212 20.28 -10.58 10.30
C ARG A 212 20.74 -9.18 9.87
N LEU A 213 20.08 -8.59 8.87
CA LEU A 213 20.43 -7.29 8.31
C LEU A 213 19.94 -6.13 9.16
N LEU A 214 18.75 -6.27 9.76
CA LEU A 214 18.04 -5.21 10.46
C LEU A 214 17.91 -5.49 11.95
N THR A 215 17.93 -4.44 12.76
CA THR A 215 17.70 -4.56 14.21
C THR A 215 16.21 -4.53 14.51
N ARG A 216 15.61 -5.69 14.80
CA ARG A 216 14.19 -5.85 15.11
C ARG A 216 13.28 -5.25 14.01
N PRO A 217 13.32 -5.76 12.78
CA PRO A 217 12.47 -5.25 11.72
C PRO A 217 10.99 -5.46 12.07
N LEU A 218 10.14 -4.49 11.74
CA LEU A 218 8.70 -4.67 11.72
C LEU A 218 8.31 -5.01 10.28
N LEU A 219 7.81 -6.22 10.09
CA LEU A 219 7.51 -6.79 8.78
C LEU A 219 6.05 -7.23 8.73
N THR A 220 5.40 -7.02 7.59
CA THR A 220 4.10 -7.61 7.31
C THR A 220 4.09 -8.38 6.00
N LEU A 221 3.28 -9.44 5.96
CA LEU A 221 3.01 -10.21 4.76
C LEU A 221 1.53 -10.11 4.42
N GLU A 222 1.25 -9.90 3.14
CA GLU A 222 -0.10 -9.80 2.59
C GLU A 222 -0.17 -10.64 1.31
N ARG A 223 -1.22 -11.44 1.15
CA ARG A 223 -1.46 -12.21 -0.09
C ARG A 223 -1.97 -11.29 -1.17
N LEU A 224 -1.52 -11.53 -2.39
CA LEU A 224 -1.99 -10.83 -3.58
C LEU A 224 -1.90 -11.74 -4.81
N ARG A 225 -2.49 -11.28 -5.90
CA ARG A 225 -2.31 -11.88 -7.22
C ARG A 225 -1.62 -10.91 -8.15
N VAL A 226 -0.68 -11.41 -8.93
CA VAL A 226 -0.03 -10.65 -10.00
C VAL A 226 -0.87 -10.79 -11.26
N ALA A 227 -1.54 -9.72 -11.66
CA ALA A 227 -2.32 -9.68 -12.89
C ALA A 227 -1.43 -9.53 -14.13
N LYS A 228 -0.44 -8.64 -14.06
CA LYS A 228 0.50 -8.37 -15.17
C LYS A 228 1.91 -8.11 -14.69
N ARG A 229 2.87 -8.46 -15.53
CA ARG A 229 4.29 -8.15 -15.35
C ARG A 229 4.91 -7.81 -16.71
N ASP A 230 5.39 -6.57 -16.86
CA ASP A 230 6.09 -6.06 -18.06
C ASP A 230 5.33 -6.41 -19.36
N GLY A 231 4.08 -5.99 -19.42
CA GLY A 231 3.19 -6.20 -20.56
C GLY A 231 2.59 -7.60 -20.67
N ARG A 232 3.10 -8.59 -19.94
CA ARG A 232 2.56 -9.95 -19.97
C ARG A 232 1.44 -10.11 -18.93
N THR A 233 0.28 -10.52 -19.38
CA THR A 233 -0.79 -10.97 -18.50
C THR A 233 -0.38 -12.31 -17.88
N ILE A 234 -0.37 -12.35 -16.55
CA ILE A 234 -0.07 -13.55 -15.75
C ILE A 234 -1.38 -14.21 -15.33
N ASP A 235 -2.32 -13.38 -14.85
CA ASP A 235 -3.65 -13.80 -14.48
C ASP A 235 -4.62 -12.67 -14.83
N PRO A 236 -5.69 -12.90 -15.58
CA PRO A 236 -6.73 -11.92 -15.72
C PRO A 236 -7.26 -11.56 -14.33
N VAL A 237 -7.59 -10.29 -14.11
CA VAL A 237 -8.11 -9.86 -12.81
C VAL A 237 -9.33 -10.72 -12.46
N PRO A 238 -9.29 -11.48 -11.36
CA PRO A 238 -10.38 -12.37 -11.01
C PRO A 238 -11.65 -11.55 -10.75
N VAL A 239 -12.76 -12.04 -11.24
CA VAL A 239 -14.08 -11.52 -10.88
C VAL A 239 -14.39 -12.00 -9.47
N LEU A 240 -14.37 -11.07 -8.52
CA LEU A 240 -14.72 -11.35 -7.13
C LEU A 240 -16.23 -11.21 -6.92
N PRO A 241 -16.80 -11.94 -5.95
CA PRO A 241 -18.16 -11.65 -5.51
C PRO A 241 -18.22 -10.23 -4.90
N VAL A 242 -19.36 -9.57 -5.05
CA VAL A 242 -19.58 -8.21 -4.51
C VAL A 242 -19.79 -8.19 -3.00
N ALA A 243 -20.13 -9.35 -2.40
CA ALA A 243 -20.31 -9.52 -0.98
C ALA A 243 -19.97 -10.96 -0.54
N ASP A 244 -19.73 -11.13 0.75
CA ASP A 244 -19.60 -12.46 1.37
C ASP A 244 -20.97 -13.13 1.59
N GLU A 245 -20.98 -14.35 2.14
CA GLU A 245 -22.19 -15.10 2.43
C GLU A 245 -23.09 -14.41 3.49
N GLN A 246 -22.54 -13.52 4.31
CA GLN A 246 -23.26 -12.72 5.28
C GLN A 246 -23.75 -11.37 4.71
N GLY A 247 -23.53 -11.10 3.43
CA GLY A 247 -23.94 -9.88 2.74
C GLY A 247 -23.02 -8.68 2.99
N ARG A 248 -21.82 -8.87 3.58
CA ARG A 248 -20.85 -7.79 3.79
C ARG A 248 -20.13 -7.52 2.48
N ALA A 249 -20.06 -6.23 2.12
CA ALA A 249 -19.47 -5.81 0.86
C ALA A 249 -17.97 -6.16 0.77
N LEU A 250 -17.57 -6.64 -0.39
CA LEU A 250 -16.18 -6.88 -0.76
C LEU A 250 -15.69 -5.78 -1.69
N PHE A 251 -14.43 -5.42 -1.51
CA PHE A 251 -13.75 -4.47 -2.37
C PHE A 251 -12.50 -5.10 -2.97
N GLN A 252 -12.05 -4.53 -4.07
CA GLN A 252 -10.86 -4.96 -4.77
C GLN A 252 -9.90 -3.79 -4.93
N LYS A 253 -8.63 -4.05 -4.64
CA LYS A 253 -7.54 -3.08 -4.78
C LYS A 253 -6.65 -3.49 -5.92
N ILE A 254 -6.42 -2.58 -6.86
CA ILE A 254 -5.40 -2.70 -7.88
C ILE A 254 -4.25 -1.77 -7.52
N MET A 255 -3.03 -2.30 -7.58
CA MET A 255 -1.82 -1.52 -7.46
C MET A 255 -1.02 -1.64 -8.75
N VAL A 256 -0.62 -0.50 -9.31
CA VAL A 256 0.21 -0.42 -10.51
C VAL A 256 1.55 0.19 -10.12
N LEU A 257 2.60 -0.63 -10.18
CA LEU A 257 3.97 -0.23 -9.90
C LEU A 257 4.68 0.03 -11.23
N THR A 258 5.17 1.25 -11.41
CA THR A 258 5.92 1.66 -12.60
C THR A 258 7.10 2.53 -12.20
N SER A 259 7.88 3.01 -13.15
CA SER A 259 8.86 4.08 -12.95
C SER A 259 8.26 5.43 -13.37
N GLU A 260 8.72 6.52 -12.77
CA GLU A 260 8.25 7.87 -13.11
C GLU A 260 8.54 8.22 -14.58
N ASP A 261 9.62 7.69 -15.15
CA ASP A 261 10.00 7.84 -16.55
C ASP A 261 9.32 6.84 -17.50
N ALA A 262 8.57 5.87 -16.98
CA ALA A 262 7.80 4.96 -17.82
C ALA A 262 6.68 5.71 -18.55
N THR A 263 6.66 5.59 -19.87
CA THR A 263 5.70 6.31 -20.72
C THR A 263 4.87 5.35 -21.56
N TYR A 264 3.63 5.75 -21.80
CA TYR A 264 2.76 5.19 -22.82
C TYR A 264 2.41 6.31 -23.81
N GLN A 265 2.68 6.10 -25.11
CA GLN A 265 2.51 7.13 -26.16
C GLN A 265 3.17 8.47 -25.80
N GLY A 266 4.39 8.42 -25.25
CA GLY A 266 5.19 9.60 -24.89
C GLY A 266 4.72 10.38 -23.65
N ARG A 267 3.76 9.86 -22.89
CA ARG A 267 3.26 10.49 -21.68
C ARG A 267 3.45 9.57 -20.45
N PRO A 268 3.83 10.10 -19.28
CA PRO A 268 4.03 9.28 -18.08
C PRO A 268 2.83 8.41 -17.73
N ILE A 269 3.06 7.10 -17.55
CA ILE A 269 1.99 6.11 -17.31
C ILE A 269 1.18 6.48 -16.07
N HIS A 270 1.83 6.81 -14.94
CA HIS A 270 1.13 7.12 -13.69
C HIS A 270 0.13 8.28 -13.84
N ARG A 271 0.47 9.32 -14.65
CA ARG A 271 -0.43 10.44 -14.92
C ARG A 271 -1.60 10.05 -15.82
N GLN A 272 -1.34 9.20 -16.82
CA GLN A 272 -2.39 8.70 -17.67
C GLN A 272 -3.34 7.79 -16.90
N LEU A 273 -2.82 6.89 -16.06
CA LEU A 273 -3.62 6.03 -15.18
C LEU A 273 -4.63 6.84 -14.38
N THR A 274 -4.18 7.84 -13.62
CA THR A 274 -5.06 8.66 -12.79
C THR A 274 -6.15 9.35 -13.62
N ARG A 275 -5.78 9.91 -14.77
CA ARG A 275 -6.74 10.61 -15.65
C ARG A 275 -7.76 9.68 -16.31
N TRP A 276 -7.31 8.51 -16.76
CA TRP A 276 -8.16 7.56 -17.46
C TRP A 276 -9.06 6.82 -16.47
N LEU A 277 -8.57 6.40 -15.33
CA LEU A 277 -9.39 5.83 -14.25
C LEU A 277 -10.54 6.78 -13.87
N ARG A 278 -10.23 8.08 -13.73
CA ARG A 278 -11.24 9.09 -13.46
C ARG A 278 -12.30 9.18 -14.56
N ARG A 279 -11.88 9.17 -15.83
CA ARG A 279 -12.79 9.22 -16.99
C ARG A 279 -13.64 7.97 -17.10
N SER A 280 -13.11 6.83 -16.71
CA SER A 280 -13.81 5.53 -16.74
C SER A 280 -14.72 5.31 -15.53
N GLY A 281 -14.84 6.30 -14.64
CA GLY A 281 -15.79 6.26 -13.53
C GLY A 281 -15.30 5.50 -12.29
N ALA A 282 -13.98 5.29 -12.12
CA ALA A 282 -13.46 4.78 -10.87
C ALA A 282 -13.77 5.74 -9.70
N ALA A 283 -14.04 5.21 -8.51
CA ALA A 283 -14.38 6.01 -7.32
C ALA A 283 -13.21 6.87 -6.86
N GLY A 284 -11.97 6.41 -7.04
CA GLY A 284 -10.79 7.17 -6.68
C GLY A 284 -9.50 6.49 -7.10
N SER A 285 -8.43 7.28 -7.14
CA SER A 285 -7.08 6.75 -7.26
C SER A 285 -6.08 7.67 -6.57
N THR A 286 -4.98 7.09 -6.10
CA THR A 286 -3.88 7.81 -5.47
C THR A 286 -2.56 7.30 -6.03
N THR A 287 -1.72 8.22 -6.49
CA THR A 287 -0.36 7.91 -6.92
C THR A 287 0.63 8.41 -5.88
N LEU A 288 1.46 7.50 -5.38
CA LEU A 288 2.58 7.75 -4.49
C LEU A 288 3.89 7.71 -5.30
N ARG A 289 4.82 8.57 -4.95
CA ARG A 289 6.18 8.56 -5.52
C ARG A 289 7.14 7.93 -4.52
N GLY A 290 7.88 6.94 -4.97
CA GLY A 290 8.97 6.35 -4.20
C GLY A 290 10.21 7.24 -4.21
N VAL A 291 11.13 6.97 -3.29
CA VAL A 291 12.45 7.63 -3.23
C VAL A 291 13.58 6.71 -3.67
N TRP A 292 13.34 5.40 -3.63
CA TRP A 292 14.27 4.35 -4.03
C TRP A 292 13.50 3.09 -4.42
N GLY A 293 14.10 2.20 -5.19
CA GLY A 293 13.52 0.91 -5.50
C GLY A 293 13.98 0.31 -6.82
N PHE A 294 13.32 -0.76 -7.23
CA PHE A 294 13.59 -1.45 -8.50
C PHE A 294 12.31 -2.11 -9.03
N HIS A 295 12.35 -2.48 -10.30
CA HIS A 295 11.30 -3.25 -10.96
C HIS A 295 11.95 -4.24 -11.93
N GLY A 296 11.52 -5.51 -11.85
CA GLY A 296 12.11 -6.59 -12.62
C GLY A 296 13.64 -6.71 -12.42
N ASP A 297 14.36 -6.88 -13.50
CA ASP A 297 15.82 -7.04 -13.49
C ASP A 297 16.61 -5.71 -13.39
N THR A 298 15.88 -4.57 -13.35
CA THR A 298 16.54 -3.27 -13.21
C THR A 298 17.17 -3.13 -11.84
N ALA A 299 18.45 -2.78 -11.78
CA ALA A 299 19.13 -2.57 -10.49
C ALA A 299 18.45 -1.49 -9.65
N PRO A 300 18.43 -1.62 -8.31
CA PRO A 300 17.86 -0.63 -7.42
C PRO A 300 18.42 0.77 -7.67
N HIS A 301 17.54 1.73 -7.81
CA HIS A 301 17.90 3.11 -8.12
C HIS A 301 16.94 4.09 -7.40
N GLY A 302 17.32 5.34 -7.35
CA GLY A 302 16.53 6.37 -6.71
C GLY A 302 16.93 7.77 -7.14
N ASP A 303 16.35 8.76 -6.44
CA ASP A 303 16.60 10.17 -6.70
C ASP A 303 18.07 10.49 -6.43
N ARG A 304 18.80 10.87 -7.46
CA ARG A 304 20.19 11.33 -7.36
C ARG A 304 20.22 12.84 -7.54
N PRO A 305 20.90 13.59 -6.67
CA PRO A 305 21.12 15.00 -6.89
C PRO A 305 21.84 15.21 -8.23
N PHE A 306 21.36 16.17 -9.04
CA PHE A 306 21.92 16.54 -10.34
C PHE A 306 21.60 15.63 -11.54
N GLN A 307 20.66 14.70 -11.47
CA GLN A 307 20.16 13.98 -12.65
C GLN A 307 18.98 14.72 -13.30
N VAL A 308 19.11 14.96 -14.61
CA VAL A 308 17.98 15.42 -15.45
C VAL A 308 17.10 14.21 -15.74
N GLY A 309 15.91 14.19 -15.17
CA GLY A 309 14.98 13.06 -15.26
C GLY A 309 15.05 12.12 -14.05
N ARG A 310 13.99 12.14 -13.25
CA ARG A 310 13.86 11.28 -12.07
C ARG A 310 13.46 9.88 -12.50
N ARG A 311 14.26 8.89 -12.11
CA ARG A 311 13.93 7.47 -12.30
C ARG A 311 13.57 6.86 -10.95
N VAL A 312 12.48 7.28 -10.37
CA VAL A 312 11.99 6.74 -9.10
C VAL A 312 10.75 5.89 -9.31
N PRO A 313 10.52 4.86 -8.49
CA PRO A 313 9.30 4.09 -8.57
C PRO A 313 8.07 4.95 -8.30
N THR A 314 6.99 4.66 -9.00
CA THR A 314 5.67 5.20 -8.73
C THR A 314 4.69 4.06 -8.43
N LEU A 315 3.77 4.30 -7.52
CA LEU A 315 2.74 3.38 -7.11
C LEU A 315 1.38 4.06 -7.26
N THR A 316 0.57 3.60 -8.21
CA THR A 316 -0.82 4.04 -8.36
C THR A 316 -1.74 3.00 -7.75
N VAL A 317 -2.60 3.42 -6.84
CA VAL A 317 -3.58 2.58 -6.15
C VAL A 317 -4.98 3.00 -6.56
N ALA A 318 -5.81 2.04 -6.93
CA ALA A 318 -7.25 2.20 -7.13
C ALA A 318 -7.97 1.13 -6.30
N ILE A 319 -9.03 1.53 -5.59
CA ILE A 319 -9.84 0.64 -4.76
C ILE A 319 -11.30 0.95 -5.06
N ASP A 320 -12.04 -0.09 -5.42
CA ASP A 320 -13.45 0.02 -5.75
C ASP A 320 -14.16 -1.33 -5.54
N THR A 321 -15.44 -1.40 -5.82
CA THR A 321 -16.15 -2.69 -5.88
C THR A 321 -15.58 -3.56 -7.01
N PRO A 322 -15.66 -4.90 -6.90
CA PRO A 322 -15.12 -5.82 -7.92
C PRO A 322 -15.65 -5.52 -9.34
N ASP A 323 -16.93 -5.23 -9.48
CA ASP A 323 -17.52 -4.89 -10.77
C ASP A 323 -16.93 -3.61 -11.39
N ARG A 324 -16.70 -2.60 -10.56
CA ARG A 324 -16.06 -1.35 -11.00
C ARG A 324 -14.61 -1.56 -11.39
N ILE A 325 -13.87 -2.36 -10.62
CA ILE A 325 -12.49 -2.75 -10.96
C ILE A 325 -12.48 -3.48 -12.30
N ALA A 326 -13.37 -4.46 -12.52
CA ALA A 326 -13.47 -5.17 -13.77
C ALA A 326 -13.77 -4.21 -14.95
N ALA A 327 -14.64 -3.22 -14.75
CA ALA A 327 -14.99 -2.24 -15.77
C ALA A 327 -13.84 -1.28 -16.14
N VAL A 328 -12.97 -0.92 -15.18
CA VAL A 328 -11.84 0.00 -15.42
C VAL A 328 -10.53 -0.71 -15.75
N PHE A 329 -10.45 -2.02 -15.54
CA PHE A 329 -9.21 -2.79 -15.75
C PHE A 329 -8.67 -2.71 -17.18
N PRO A 330 -9.49 -2.70 -18.26
CA PRO A 330 -9.00 -2.54 -19.63
C PRO A 330 -8.12 -1.30 -19.83
N VAL A 331 -8.41 -0.21 -19.11
CA VAL A 331 -7.56 1.00 -19.11
C VAL A 331 -6.18 0.74 -18.50
N ILE A 332 -6.16 0.01 -17.40
CA ILE A 332 -4.90 -0.37 -16.73
C ILE A 332 -4.10 -1.30 -17.63
N ASP A 333 -4.79 -2.27 -18.25
CA ASP A 333 -4.20 -3.25 -19.16
C ASP A 333 -3.53 -2.57 -20.36
N GLU A 334 -4.20 -1.62 -20.99
CA GLU A 334 -3.68 -0.85 -22.11
C GLU A 334 -2.46 -0.02 -21.72
N LEU A 335 -2.54 0.75 -20.63
CA LEU A 335 -1.46 1.63 -20.18
C LEU A 335 -0.23 0.89 -19.67
N THR A 336 -0.39 -0.37 -19.29
CA THR A 336 0.71 -1.25 -18.83
C THR A 336 1.06 -2.32 -19.86
N SER A 337 0.77 -2.10 -21.15
CA SER A 337 0.99 -3.05 -22.23
C SER A 337 2.47 -3.42 -22.47
N GLU A 338 3.40 -2.57 -22.04
CA GLU A 338 4.84 -2.82 -22.21
C GLU A 338 5.59 -2.94 -20.87
N ARG A 339 5.15 -2.21 -19.86
CA ARG A 339 5.88 -2.04 -18.60
C ARG A 339 4.96 -1.98 -17.40
N GLY A 340 5.50 -2.39 -16.25
CA GLY A 340 4.85 -2.27 -14.96
C GLY A 340 4.47 -3.61 -14.36
N LEU A 341 4.28 -3.60 -13.05
CA LEU A 341 3.74 -4.70 -12.28
C LEU A 341 2.35 -4.31 -11.80
N VAL A 342 1.35 -5.10 -12.17
CA VAL A 342 -0.04 -4.90 -11.75
C VAL A 342 -0.43 -6.00 -10.80
N THR A 343 -0.86 -5.64 -9.60
CA THR A 343 -1.35 -6.58 -8.59
C THR A 343 -2.81 -6.35 -8.28
N SER A 344 -3.51 -7.42 -7.94
CA SER A 344 -4.90 -7.42 -7.48
C SER A 344 -4.98 -8.01 -6.08
N GLU A 345 -5.73 -7.36 -5.21
CA GLU A 345 -5.87 -7.73 -3.81
C GLU A 345 -7.33 -7.62 -3.37
N LEU A 346 -7.74 -8.57 -2.54
CA LEU A 346 -9.02 -8.50 -1.86
C LEU A 346 -8.94 -7.51 -0.69
N VAL A 347 -9.93 -6.64 -0.58
CA VAL A 347 -10.13 -5.75 0.55
C VAL A 347 -11.41 -6.16 1.27
N PRO A 348 -11.30 -6.86 2.41
CA PRO A 348 -12.45 -7.47 3.08
C PRO A 348 -13.32 -6.47 3.86
N ALA A 349 -12.85 -5.24 4.06
CA ALA A 349 -13.66 -4.18 4.66
C ALA A 349 -13.22 -2.83 4.10
N ALA A 350 -14.17 -2.05 3.63
CA ALA A 350 -13.93 -0.67 3.22
C ALA A 350 -15.17 0.19 3.45
N ARG A 351 -14.94 1.43 3.89
CA ARG A 351 -15.95 2.46 4.02
C ARG A 351 -15.55 3.63 3.14
N ALA A 352 -16.26 3.80 2.05
CA ALA A 352 -16.07 4.87 1.10
C ALA A 352 -17.16 5.94 1.26
N ARG A 353 -16.76 7.21 1.31
CA ARG A 353 -17.69 8.33 1.15
C ARG A 353 -17.99 8.51 -0.33
N THR A 354 -19.24 8.75 -0.65
CA THR A 354 -19.73 9.10 -1.99
C THR A 354 -20.49 10.41 -1.95
N LEU A 355 -20.88 10.94 -3.08
CA LEU A 355 -21.73 12.14 -3.15
C LEU A 355 -23.11 11.89 -2.52
N ASP A 356 -23.59 10.65 -2.63
CA ASP A 356 -24.90 10.21 -2.17
C ASP A 356 -24.89 9.64 -0.74
N GLY A 357 -23.73 9.62 -0.07
CA GLY A 357 -23.61 9.11 1.30
C GLY A 357 -22.35 8.28 1.57
N THR A 358 -22.52 7.10 2.14
CA THR A 358 -21.43 6.18 2.47
C THR A 358 -21.75 4.80 1.92
N VAL A 359 -20.74 4.16 1.32
CA VAL A 359 -20.82 2.79 0.80
C VAL A 359 -19.85 1.91 1.57
N GLY A 360 -20.30 0.68 1.90
CA GLY A 360 -19.54 -0.27 2.67
C GLY A 360 -19.49 0.04 4.18
N ASP A 361 -18.82 -0.81 4.90
CA ASP A 361 -18.60 -0.71 6.34
C ASP A 361 -17.21 -1.23 6.71
N LEU A 362 -16.85 -1.19 8.00
CA LEU A 362 -15.57 -1.65 8.51
C LEU A 362 -15.59 -3.05 9.13
N GLY A 363 -16.72 -3.75 9.01
CA GLY A 363 -16.84 -5.17 9.36
C GLY A 363 -16.12 -6.04 8.36
N LEU A 364 -15.20 -6.90 8.82
CA LEU A 364 -14.41 -7.76 7.94
C LEU A 364 -15.30 -8.83 7.29
N ALA A 365 -15.41 -8.82 5.98
CA ALA A 365 -16.03 -9.88 5.21
C ALA A 365 -15.25 -11.19 5.32
N ASP A 366 -15.96 -12.31 5.33
CA ASP A 366 -15.38 -13.65 5.49
C ASP A 366 -15.10 -14.29 4.12
N HIS A 367 -14.33 -13.62 3.29
CA HIS A 367 -13.86 -14.15 2.03
C HIS A 367 -12.33 -14.11 2.00
N ARG A 368 -11.73 -15.18 1.49
CA ARG A 368 -10.28 -15.32 1.31
C ARG A 368 -10.00 -15.85 -0.07
N TRP A 369 -8.93 -15.37 -0.71
CA TRP A 369 -8.43 -15.92 -1.98
C TRP A 369 -8.08 -17.40 -1.81
#